data_a4e812ed6bdf11ebce6b18f7c905e052
#
_entry.id   a4e812ed6bdf11ebce6b18f7c905e052
#
_cell.length_a   1.000
_cell.length_b   1.000
_cell.length_c   1.000
_cell.angle_alpha   90.00
_cell.angle_beta   90.00
_cell.angle_gamma   90.00
#
_symmetry.space_group_name_H-M   'P 1'
#
loop_
_entity.id
_entity.type
_entity.pdbx_description
1 polymer ?
#
loop_
_entity_poly.entity_id
_entity_poly.type
_entity_poly.pdbx_seq_one_letter_code
_entity_poly.pdbx_strand_id
1 'polypeptide(L)'
;SSSLLIYSAIYFSVVTAVSLYPNKLLDTVGHFLAPLKIISLAVLGIAAFAIPAGFIPPAINNYVAAPVSEGFVNGYLTMDTLGALVFGIVIIHAIHSRGVTDKKLVTKYAVIASLISGVGLTLVYLSLFKLGLGSHEVAPNAANGAVILHAYVQHAFGDVGSLFLTGMIFLACMVTAIGLTCACAEYFPELTKIPYKILVFVLIGFSFIISNLGLTKLIAVSVPVLSAIYPPAIVVILLSFFWKFFNRPTHVVAPVTAIAFV
;
A
#
# COMPACT_ATOMS: atom_id res chain seq x y z
N SER A 1 24.24 -0.02 5.89
CA SER A 1 25.14 -1.18 6.03
C SER A 1 25.32 -1.85 4.67
N SER A 2 26.49 -2.42 4.40
CA SER A 2 26.78 -3.08 3.12
C SER A 2 25.80 -4.19 2.78
N SER A 3 25.29 -4.91 3.79
CA SER A 3 24.26 -5.96 3.62
C SER A 3 22.93 -5.44 3.11
N LEU A 4 22.48 -4.27 3.57
CA LEU A 4 21.25 -3.64 3.08
C LEU A 4 21.39 -3.22 1.61
N LEU A 5 22.55 -2.71 1.24
CA LEU A 5 22.84 -2.27 -0.12
C LEU A 5 22.87 -3.47 -1.10
N ILE A 6 23.51 -4.57 -0.71
CA ILE A 6 23.52 -5.80 -1.52
C ILE A 6 22.10 -6.38 -1.67
N TYR A 7 21.36 -6.46 -0.57
CA TYR A 7 19.97 -6.93 -0.60
C TYR A 7 19.09 -6.08 -1.52
N SER A 8 19.14 -4.75 -1.36
CA SER A 8 18.34 -3.84 -2.19
C SER A 8 18.79 -3.89 -3.66
N ALA A 9 20.08 -4.04 -3.96
CA ALA A 9 20.57 -4.19 -5.32
C ALA A 9 20.00 -5.45 -6.00
N ILE A 10 20.05 -6.60 -5.32
CA ILE A 10 19.46 -7.83 -5.84
C ILE A 10 17.94 -7.69 -6.02
N TYR A 11 17.25 -7.18 -4.99
CA TYR A 11 15.80 -6.97 -5.02
C TYR A 11 15.36 -6.10 -6.20
N PHE A 12 15.94 -4.91 -6.35
CA PHE A 12 15.59 -3.99 -7.42
C PHE A 12 16.04 -4.45 -8.80
N SER A 13 17.09 -5.28 -8.91
CA SER A 13 17.47 -5.93 -10.16
C SER A 13 16.39 -6.90 -10.64
N VAL A 14 15.83 -7.70 -9.72
CA VAL A 14 14.71 -8.60 -10.03
C VAL A 14 13.46 -7.80 -10.40
N VAL A 15 13.13 -6.76 -9.64
CA VAL A 15 11.98 -5.87 -9.95
C VAL A 15 12.15 -5.25 -11.34
N THR A 16 13.36 -4.78 -11.70
CA THR A 16 13.65 -4.22 -13.03
C THR A 16 13.44 -5.26 -14.13
N ALA A 17 14.03 -6.44 -13.99
CA ALA A 17 13.92 -7.50 -14.99
C ALA A 17 12.46 -7.89 -15.25
N VAL A 18 11.64 -8.00 -14.20
CA VAL A 18 10.22 -8.34 -14.33
C VAL A 18 9.42 -7.17 -14.90
N SER A 19 9.66 -5.93 -14.46
CA SER A 19 8.95 -4.74 -14.93
C SER A 19 9.23 -4.41 -16.39
N LEU A 20 10.38 -4.81 -16.94
CA LEU A 20 10.69 -4.63 -18.37
C LEU A 20 9.89 -5.59 -19.28
N TYR A 21 9.40 -6.72 -18.74
CA TYR A 21 8.67 -7.76 -19.49
C TYR A 21 7.42 -8.24 -18.71
N PRO A 22 6.41 -7.37 -18.48
CA PRO A 22 5.32 -7.62 -17.53
C PRO A 22 4.37 -8.75 -17.92
N ASN A 23 4.28 -9.12 -19.20
CA ASN A 23 3.14 -9.85 -19.77
C ASN A 23 2.97 -11.35 -19.37
N LYS A 24 3.93 -11.99 -18.70
CA LYS A 24 3.80 -13.43 -18.33
C LYS A 24 3.98 -13.72 -16.84
N LEU A 25 4.80 -12.95 -16.16
CA LEU A 25 5.14 -13.23 -14.75
C LEU A 25 4.11 -12.67 -13.79
N LEU A 26 3.48 -11.51 -14.09
CA LEU A 26 2.45 -10.91 -13.24
C LEU A 26 1.20 -11.78 -13.13
N ASP A 27 0.76 -12.41 -14.22
CA ASP A 27 -0.41 -13.29 -14.20
C ASP A 27 -0.16 -14.57 -13.38
N THR A 28 0.99 -15.22 -13.58
CA THR A 28 1.31 -16.48 -12.89
C THR A 28 1.60 -16.22 -11.40
N VAL A 29 2.40 -15.20 -11.10
CA VAL A 29 2.77 -14.84 -9.73
C VAL A 29 1.54 -14.30 -8.98
N GLY A 30 0.71 -13.47 -9.62
CA GLY A 30 -0.52 -12.94 -9.03
C GLY A 30 -1.54 -14.05 -8.71
N HIS A 31 -1.71 -15.01 -9.59
CA HIS A 31 -2.70 -16.10 -9.42
C HIS A 31 -2.39 -17.01 -8.23
N PHE A 32 -1.13 -17.26 -7.93
CA PHE A 32 -0.72 -18.11 -6.82
C PHE A 32 -0.47 -17.31 -5.53
N LEU A 33 0.17 -16.15 -5.64
CA LEU A 33 0.53 -15.36 -4.48
C LEU A 33 -0.67 -14.63 -3.85
N ALA A 34 -1.66 -14.23 -4.62
CA ALA A 34 -2.80 -13.51 -4.05
C ALA A 34 -3.61 -14.37 -3.05
N PRO A 35 -4.03 -15.61 -3.38
CA PRO A 35 -4.67 -16.48 -2.41
C PRO A 35 -3.79 -16.76 -1.19
N LEU A 36 -2.50 -17.02 -1.40
CA LEU A 36 -1.56 -17.31 -0.31
C LEU A 36 -1.44 -16.11 0.65
N LYS A 37 -1.36 -14.88 0.14
CA LYS A 37 -1.36 -13.66 0.96
C LYS A 37 -2.65 -13.50 1.76
N ILE A 38 -3.81 -13.71 1.14
CA ILE A 38 -5.11 -13.58 1.80
C ILE A 38 -5.23 -14.60 2.93
N ILE A 39 -4.84 -15.86 2.68
CA ILE A 39 -4.84 -16.91 3.70
C ILE A 39 -3.89 -16.54 4.85
N SER A 40 -2.68 -16.09 4.54
CA SER A 40 -1.69 -15.72 5.55
C SER A 40 -2.16 -14.54 6.41
N LEU A 41 -2.78 -13.53 5.80
CA LEU A 41 -3.38 -12.41 6.53
C LEU A 41 -4.58 -12.84 7.37
N ALA A 42 -5.39 -13.77 6.88
CA ALA A 42 -6.50 -14.33 7.64
C ALA A 42 -6.00 -15.13 8.87
N VAL A 43 -4.98 -15.97 8.69
CA VAL A 43 -4.35 -16.70 9.80
C VAL A 43 -3.75 -15.74 10.83
N LEU A 44 -3.01 -14.73 10.37
CA LEU A 44 -2.45 -13.71 11.26
C LEU A 44 -3.56 -12.93 11.98
N GLY A 45 -4.63 -12.57 11.27
CA GLY A 45 -5.79 -11.90 11.85
C GLY A 45 -6.46 -12.74 12.93
N ILE A 46 -6.73 -14.01 12.67
CA ILE A 46 -7.29 -14.93 13.66
C ILE A 46 -6.35 -15.08 14.86
N ALA A 47 -5.05 -15.24 14.61
CA ALA A 47 -4.05 -15.35 15.67
C ALA A 47 -4.02 -14.10 16.58
N ALA A 48 -4.15 -12.89 16.00
CA ALA A 48 -4.17 -11.65 16.77
C ALA A 48 -5.31 -11.58 17.81
N PHE A 49 -6.41 -12.28 17.56
CA PHE A 49 -7.53 -12.40 18.50
C PHE A 49 -7.45 -13.63 19.41
N ALA A 50 -6.88 -14.74 18.91
CA ALA A 50 -6.84 -16.03 19.61
C ALA A 50 -5.61 -16.17 20.54
N ILE A 51 -4.47 -15.58 20.17
CA ILE A 51 -3.18 -15.69 20.88
C ILE A 51 -2.77 -14.28 21.35
N PRO A 52 -3.17 -13.86 22.56
CA PRO A 52 -2.73 -12.57 23.07
C PRO A 52 -1.22 -12.58 23.35
N ALA A 53 -0.51 -11.53 22.94
CA ALA A 53 0.93 -11.39 23.12
C ALA A 53 1.31 -10.78 24.49
N GLY A 54 0.34 -10.25 25.22
CA GLY A 54 0.57 -9.64 26.52
C GLY A 54 -0.58 -8.74 26.98
N PHE A 55 -0.35 -8.01 28.06
CA PHE A 55 -1.28 -7.04 28.62
C PHE A 55 -1.41 -5.81 27.74
N ILE A 56 -2.62 -5.26 27.66
CA ILE A 56 -2.88 -4.01 26.94
C ILE A 56 -2.60 -2.85 27.91
N PRO A 57 -1.54 -2.05 27.68
CA PRO A 57 -1.22 -0.91 28.54
C PRO A 57 -2.28 0.20 28.41
N PRO A 58 -2.40 1.09 29.40
CA PRO A 58 -3.28 2.25 29.29
C PRO A 58 -2.84 3.16 28.16
N ALA A 59 -3.79 3.95 27.63
CA ALA A 59 -3.52 4.93 26.59
C ALA A 59 -2.46 5.94 27.05
N ILE A 60 -1.60 6.36 26.11
CA ILE A 60 -0.52 7.33 26.35
C ILE A 60 -0.64 8.51 25.37
N ASN A 61 0.05 9.60 25.67
CA ASN A 61 0.14 10.82 24.86
C ASN A 61 -1.26 11.36 24.47
N ASN A 62 -1.42 11.78 23.25
CA ASN A 62 -2.66 12.36 22.71
C ASN A 62 -3.85 11.39 22.73
N TYR A 63 -3.61 10.09 22.76
CA TYR A 63 -4.68 9.08 22.86
C TYR A 63 -5.44 9.11 24.19
N VAL A 64 -4.86 9.72 25.24
CA VAL A 64 -5.57 9.93 26.53
C VAL A 64 -6.64 11.00 26.38
N ALA A 65 -6.33 12.10 25.71
CA ALA A 65 -7.21 13.26 25.59
C ALA A 65 -8.17 13.19 24.41
N ALA A 66 -7.70 12.67 23.26
CA ALA A 66 -8.44 12.71 21.99
C ALA A 66 -8.24 11.42 21.17
N PRO A 67 -8.66 10.24 21.65
CA PRO A 67 -8.35 8.96 21.01
C PRO A 67 -8.94 8.83 19.61
N VAL A 68 -10.15 9.35 19.37
CA VAL A 68 -10.83 9.28 18.07
C VAL A 68 -10.14 10.18 17.04
N SER A 69 -9.81 11.41 17.43
CA SER A 69 -9.13 12.35 16.55
C SER A 69 -7.73 11.86 16.16
N GLU A 70 -6.97 11.38 17.14
CA GLU A 70 -5.63 10.85 16.92
C GLU A 70 -5.65 9.60 16.04
N GLY A 71 -6.58 8.68 16.32
CA GLY A 71 -6.78 7.49 15.49
C GLY A 71 -7.19 7.83 14.06
N PHE A 72 -8.05 8.81 13.87
CA PHE A 72 -8.46 9.27 12.54
C PHE A 72 -7.28 9.87 11.76
N VAL A 73 -6.49 10.74 12.37
CA VAL A 73 -5.31 11.35 11.73
C VAL A 73 -4.27 10.30 11.36
N ASN A 74 -3.97 9.35 12.25
CA ASN A 74 -3.03 8.27 11.93
C ASN A 74 -3.58 7.32 10.85
N GLY A 75 -4.87 7.02 10.84
CA GLY A 75 -5.51 6.25 9.77
C GLY A 75 -5.53 7.00 8.43
N TYR A 76 -5.74 8.30 8.47
CA TYR A 76 -5.67 9.19 7.31
C TYR A 76 -4.28 9.20 6.66
N LEU A 77 -3.20 9.09 7.44
CA LEU A 77 -1.82 9.11 6.94
C LEU A 77 -1.33 7.77 6.36
N THR A 78 -2.21 6.76 6.24
CA THR A 78 -1.86 5.52 5.51
C THR A 78 -1.84 5.76 4.00
N MET A 79 -0.97 5.04 3.25
CA MET A 79 -0.82 5.26 1.79
C MET A 79 -1.89 4.58 0.94
N ASP A 80 -2.84 3.86 1.55
CA ASP A 80 -3.75 2.96 0.81
C ASP A 80 -4.68 3.71 -0.14
N THR A 81 -5.19 4.87 0.26
CA THR A 81 -6.06 5.68 -0.62
C THR A 81 -5.34 6.17 -1.86
N LEU A 82 -4.09 6.63 -1.73
CA LEU A 82 -3.29 7.05 -2.87
C LEU A 82 -2.91 5.84 -3.74
N GLY A 83 -2.57 4.71 -3.12
CA GLY A 83 -2.36 3.45 -3.82
C GLY A 83 -3.59 3.00 -4.60
N ALA A 84 -4.79 3.10 -4.02
CA ALA A 84 -6.04 2.76 -4.68
C ALA A 84 -6.32 3.62 -5.91
N LEU A 85 -5.98 4.92 -5.89
CA LEU A 85 -6.10 5.80 -7.05
C LEU A 85 -5.21 5.33 -8.22
N VAL A 86 -3.97 4.95 -7.94
CA VAL A 86 -3.03 4.43 -8.95
C VAL A 86 -3.50 3.08 -9.48
N PHE A 87 -3.88 2.15 -8.61
CA PHE A 87 -4.34 0.82 -9.01
C PHE A 87 -5.72 0.80 -9.67
N GLY A 88 -6.51 1.86 -9.55
CA GLY A 88 -7.81 1.97 -10.19
C GLY A 88 -7.75 1.76 -11.71
N ILE A 89 -6.74 2.31 -12.37
CA ILE A 89 -6.50 2.14 -13.82
C ILE A 89 -6.21 0.66 -14.14
N VAL A 90 -5.35 0.02 -13.34
CA VAL A 90 -4.98 -1.40 -13.51
C VAL A 90 -6.21 -2.31 -13.39
N ILE A 91 -7.11 -2.02 -12.44
CA ILE A 91 -8.36 -2.78 -12.25
C ILE A 91 -9.27 -2.62 -13.47
N ILE A 92 -9.43 -1.41 -14.02
CA ILE A 92 -10.23 -1.16 -15.20
C ILE A 92 -9.64 -1.89 -16.42
N HIS A 93 -8.34 -1.85 -16.62
CA HIS A 93 -7.65 -2.61 -17.68
C HIS A 93 -7.86 -4.12 -17.51
N ALA A 94 -7.79 -4.64 -16.29
CA ALA A 94 -8.04 -6.05 -16.00
C ALA A 94 -9.49 -6.48 -16.29
N ILE A 95 -10.48 -5.60 -16.10
CA ILE A 95 -11.88 -5.84 -16.47
C ILE A 95 -12.03 -5.86 -18.00
N HIS A 96 -11.42 -4.89 -18.69
CA HIS A 96 -11.47 -4.82 -20.16
C HIS A 96 -10.78 -6.00 -20.82
N SER A 97 -9.64 -6.47 -20.30
CA SER A 97 -8.91 -7.63 -20.85
C SER A 97 -9.71 -8.94 -20.77
N ARG A 98 -10.72 -8.98 -19.88
CA ARG A 98 -11.68 -10.10 -19.79
C ARG A 98 -12.90 -9.95 -20.74
N GLY A 99 -12.87 -9.00 -21.67
CA GLY A 99 -13.90 -8.79 -22.66
C GLY A 99 -15.10 -7.96 -22.20
N VAL A 100 -15.06 -7.38 -21.01
CA VAL A 100 -16.12 -6.51 -20.50
C VAL A 100 -15.90 -5.09 -20.98
N THR A 101 -16.68 -4.63 -21.98
CA THR A 101 -16.57 -3.29 -22.58
C THR A 101 -17.73 -2.37 -22.24
N ASP A 102 -18.86 -2.91 -21.78
CA ASP A 102 -20.03 -2.12 -21.35
C ASP A 102 -19.68 -1.28 -20.13
N LYS A 103 -19.85 0.05 -20.24
CA LYS A 103 -19.51 1.01 -19.19
C LYS A 103 -20.25 0.75 -17.88
N LYS A 104 -21.51 0.29 -17.93
CA LYS A 104 -22.31 -0.01 -16.72
C LYS A 104 -21.78 -1.25 -16.01
N LEU A 105 -21.40 -2.29 -16.78
CA LEU A 105 -20.82 -3.51 -16.22
C LEU A 105 -19.41 -3.25 -15.66
N VAL A 106 -18.57 -2.49 -16.36
CA VAL A 106 -17.24 -2.07 -15.86
C VAL A 106 -17.38 -1.34 -14.52
N THR A 107 -18.27 -0.35 -14.46
CA THR A 107 -18.51 0.40 -13.22
C THR A 107 -19.01 -0.53 -12.10
N LYS A 108 -19.98 -1.41 -12.41
CA LYS A 108 -20.51 -2.36 -11.42
C LYS A 108 -19.43 -3.27 -10.85
N TYR A 109 -18.59 -3.86 -11.70
CA TYR A 109 -17.51 -4.74 -11.26
C TYR A 109 -16.43 -3.98 -10.48
N ALA A 110 -16.07 -2.77 -10.91
CA ALA A 110 -15.14 -1.92 -10.19
C ALA A 110 -15.65 -1.57 -8.78
N VAL A 111 -16.94 -1.19 -8.65
CA VAL A 111 -17.55 -0.89 -7.35
C VAL A 111 -17.59 -2.12 -6.44
N ILE A 112 -17.99 -3.28 -6.96
CA ILE A 112 -18.01 -4.53 -6.18
C ILE A 112 -16.59 -4.88 -5.71
N ALA A 113 -15.59 -4.83 -6.60
CA ALA A 113 -14.20 -5.09 -6.26
C ALA A 113 -13.69 -4.12 -5.17
N SER A 114 -14.02 -2.83 -5.28
CA SER A 114 -13.65 -1.81 -4.30
C SER A 114 -14.28 -2.06 -2.93
N LEU A 115 -15.56 -2.47 -2.88
CA LEU A 115 -16.23 -2.80 -1.62
C LEU A 115 -15.61 -4.03 -0.95
N ILE A 116 -15.34 -5.09 -1.71
CA ILE A 116 -14.69 -6.31 -1.19
C ILE A 116 -13.29 -5.96 -0.66
N SER A 117 -12.52 -5.18 -1.42
CA SER A 117 -11.18 -4.74 -1.01
C SER A 117 -11.23 -3.86 0.24
N GLY A 118 -12.19 -2.93 0.33
CA GLY A 118 -12.38 -2.07 1.49
C GLY A 118 -12.71 -2.84 2.76
N VAL A 119 -13.61 -3.82 2.67
CA VAL A 119 -13.92 -4.71 3.80
C VAL A 119 -12.70 -5.54 4.20
N GLY A 120 -12.02 -6.14 3.22
CA GLY A 120 -10.80 -6.91 3.47
C GLY A 120 -9.71 -6.08 4.15
N LEU A 121 -9.46 -4.87 3.65
CA LEU A 121 -8.49 -3.94 4.23
C LEU A 121 -8.86 -3.54 5.66
N THR A 122 -10.13 -3.24 5.92
CA THR A 122 -10.63 -2.93 7.27
C THR A 122 -10.36 -4.09 8.24
N LEU A 123 -10.63 -5.33 7.84
CA LEU A 123 -10.34 -6.50 8.68
C LEU A 123 -8.85 -6.67 8.97
N VAL A 124 -7.99 -6.42 7.97
CA VAL A 124 -6.53 -6.45 8.17
C VAL A 124 -6.09 -5.37 9.15
N TYR A 125 -6.56 -4.12 9.00
CA TYR A 125 -6.22 -3.04 9.94
C TYR A 125 -6.71 -3.31 11.36
N LEU A 126 -7.92 -3.83 11.55
CA LEU A 126 -8.42 -4.22 12.87
C LEU A 126 -7.55 -5.32 13.51
N SER A 127 -7.10 -6.28 12.70
CA SER A 127 -6.21 -7.35 13.16
C SER A 127 -4.84 -6.82 13.58
N LEU A 128 -4.24 -5.96 12.76
CA LEU A 128 -2.96 -5.32 13.06
C LEU A 128 -3.05 -4.39 14.28
N PHE A 129 -4.15 -3.65 14.39
CA PHE A 129 -4.41 -2.82 15.58
C PHE A 129 -4.48 -3.66 16.84
N LYS A 130 -5.25 -4.76 16.82
CA LYS A 130 -5.35 -5.68 17.96
C LYS A 130 -4.00 -6.29 18.32
N LEU A 131 -3.23 -6.69 17.31
CA LEU A 131 -1.88 -7.21 17.48
C LEU A 131 -0.97 -6.16 18.12
N GLY A 132 -0.98 -4.93 17.63
CA GLY A 132 -0.16 -3.83 18.15
C GLY A 132 -0.47 -3.51 19.62
N LEU A 133 -1.76 -3.48 19.99
CA LEU A 133 -2.19 -3.23 21.37
C LEU A 133 -1.62 -4.22 22.38
N GLY A 134 -1.52 -5.50 22.01
CA GLY A 134 -1.04 -6.54 22.91
C GLY A 134 0.47 -6.80 22.86
N SER A 135 1.21 -6.11 22.00
CA SER A 135 2.62 -6.44 21.71
C SER A 135 3.65 -5.72 22.61
N HIS A 136 3.20 -4.96 23.61
CA HIS A 136 4.12 -4.19 24.46
C HIS A 136 5.16 -5.07 25.16
N GLU A 137 4.79 -6.26 25.60
CA GLU A 137 5.68 -7.18 26.31
C GLU A 137 6.68 -7.87 25.36
N VAL A 138 6.26 -8.23 24.17
CA VAL A 138 7.11 -8.93 23.17
C VAL A 138 7.98 -7.97 22.36
N ALA A 139 7.62 -6.69 22.28
CA ALA A 139 8.34 -5.68 21.53
C ALA A 139 8.34 -4.30 22.22
N PRO A 140 8.88 -4.17 23.46
CA PRO A 140 8.74 -2.96 24.29
C PRO A 140 9.38 -1.71 23.70
N ASN A 141 10.42 -1.84 22.88
CA ASN A 141 11.18 -0.74 22.27
C ASN A 141 11.20 -0.82 20.73
N ALA A 142 10.11 -1.28 20.13
CA ALA A 142 10.04 -1.42 18.69
C ALA A 142 10.14 -0.07 17.98
N ALA A 143 11.09 0.06 17.07
CA ALA A 143 11.32 1.28 16.31
C ALA A 143 10.23 1.54 15.25
N ASN A 144 9.50 0.50 14.84
CA ASN A 144 8.44 0.59 13.83
C ASN A 144 7.55 -0.65 13.86
N GLY A 145 6.42 -0.60 13.12
CA GLY A 145 5.43 -1.68 13.08
C GLY A 145 5.95 -3.01 12.50
N ALA A 146 6.98 -3.00 11.66
CA ALA A 146 7.55 -4.24 11.13
C ALA A 146 8.27 -5.05 12.22
N VAL A 147 8.93 -4.36 13.16
CA VAL A 147 9.56 -5.00 14.33
C VAL A 147 8.49 -5.62 15.22
N ILE A 148 7.38 -4.91 15.48
CA ILE A 148 6.25 -5.42 16.26
C ILE A 148 5.67 -6.68 15.61
N LEU A 149 5.40 -6.63 14.32
CA LEU A 149 4.82 -7.74 13.58
C LEU A 149 5.72 -8.99 13.61
N HIS A 150 7.03 -8.79 13.41
CA HIS A 150 8.01 -9.87 13.48
C HIS A 150 8.07 -10.50 14.88
N ALA A 151 8.16 -9.67 15.93
CA ALA A 151 8.19 -10.13 17.32
C ALA A 151 6.93 -10.91 17.69
N TYR A 152 5.76 -10.42 17.26
CA TYR A 152 4.49 -11.13 17.48
C TYR A 152 4.46 -12.48 16.78
N VAL A 153 4.84 -12.56 15.50
CA VAL A 153 4.84 -13.82 14.76
C VAL A 153 5.85 -14.81 15.31
N GLN A 154 7.00 -14.32 15.77
CA GLN A 154 7.99 -15.13 16.49
C GLN A 154 7.41 -15.71 17.80
N HIS A 155 6.66 -14.91 18.55
CA HIS A 155 5.99 -15.33 19.79
C HIS A 155 4.89 -16.37 19.51
N ALA A 156 4.03 -16.13 18.51
CA ALA A 156 2.85 -16.96 18.23
C ALA A 156 3.14 -18.23 17.43
N PHE A 157 4.12 -18.19 16.51
CA PHE A 157 4.38 -19.26 15.54
C PHE A 157 5.84 -19.75 15.51
N GLY A 158 6.72 -19.16 16.35
CA GLY A 158 8.13 -19.49 16.41
C GLY A 158 8.94 -19.18 15.14
N ASP A 159 10.11 -19.81 15.00
CA ASP A 159 11.06 -19.54 13.89
C ASP A 159 10.47 -19.86 12.51
N VAL A 160 9.69 -20.91 12.39
CA VAL A 160 9.05 -21.29 11.12
C VAL A 160 8.06 -20.22 10.67
N GLY A 161 7.24 -19.70 11.59
CA GLY A 161 6.32 -18.61 11.30
C GLY A 161 7.03 -17.33 10.91
N SER A 162 8.13 -17.00 11.58
CA SER A 162 8.95 -15.84 11.30
C SER A 162 9.61 -15.91 9.92
N LEU A 163 10.14 -17.07 9.54
CA LEU A 163 10.71 -17.31 8.21
C LEU A 163 9.63 -17.19 7.12
N PHE A 164 8.46 -17.79 7.35
CA PHE A 164 7.33 -17.70 6.43
C PHE A 164 6.84 -16.25 6.27
N LEU A 165 6.69 -15.50 7.36
CA LEU A 165 6.34 -14.07 7.32
C LEU A 165 7.34 -13.27 6.49
N THR A 166 8.64 -13.50 6.71
CA THR A 166 9.71 -12.79 5.97
C THR A 166 9.61 -13.05 4.47
N GLY A 167 9.41 -14.30 4.07
CA GLY A 167 9.18 -14.66 2.66
C GLY A 167 7.93 -14.03 2.08
N MET A 168 6.83 -14.02 2.84
CA MET A 168 5.57 -13.41 2.43
C MET A 168 5.68 -11.90 2.26
N ILE A 169 6.34 -11.20 3.19
CA ILE A 169 6.59 -9.75 3.08
C ILE A 169 7.45 -9.46 1.86
N PHE A 170 8.54 -10.23 1.66
CA PHE A 170 9.41 -10.06 0.50
C PHE A 170 8.64 -10.17 -0.82
N LEU A 171 7.85 -11.24 -0.99
CA LEU A 171 7.05 -11.46 -2.20
C LEU A 171 5.94 -10.40 -2.35
N ALA A 172 5.28 -10.02 -1.24
CA ALA A 172 4.26 -8.99 -1.26
C ALA A 172 4.81 -7.64 -1.72
N CYS A 173 5.94 -7.22 -1.15
CA CYS A 173 6.61 -5.97 -1.54
C CYS A 173 7.09 -6.02 -2.99
N MET A 174 7.62 -7.16 -3.45
CA MET A 174 8.08 -7.33 -4.82
C MET A 174 6.95 -7.17 -5.83
N VAL A 175 5.82 -7.84 -5.62
CA VAL A 175 4.64 -7.73 -6.51
C VAL A 175 4.10 -6.29 -6.52
N THR A 176 4.05 -5.64 -5.36
CA THR A 176 3.60 -4.24 -5.25
C THR A 176 4.56 -3.29 -5.98
N ALA A 177 5.87 -3.46 -5.80
CA ALA A 177 6.87 -2.64 -6.48
C ALA A 177 6.80 -2.78 -8.00
N ILE A 178 6.65 -4.02 -8.51
CA ILE A 178 6.46 -4.28 -9.94
C ILE A 178 5.16 -3.63 -10.44
N GLY A 179 4.05 -3.85 -9.74
CA GLY A 179 2.74 -3.31 -10.12
C GLY A 179 2.71 -1.79 -10.20
N LEU A 180 3.26 -1.11 -9.18
CA LEU A 180 3.35 0.36 -9.16
C LEU A 180 4.30 0.89 -10.24
N THR A 181 5.45 0.23 -10.44
CA THR A 181 6.39 0.63 -11.49
C THR A 181 5.78 0.52 -12.87
N CYS A 182 5.11 -0.61 -13.16
CA CYS A 182 4.41 -0.81 -14.44
C CYS A 182 3.30 0.22 -14.63
N ALA A 183 2.43 0.41 -13.63
CA ALA A 183 1.32 1.37 -13.72
C ALA A 183 1.81 2.80 -14.00
N CYS A 184 2.86 3.25 -13.30
CA CYS A 184 3.45 4.55 -13.53
C CYS A 184 4.14 4.62 -14.91
N ALA A 185 4.90 3.58 -15.28
CA ALA A 185 5.62 3.57 -16.56
C ALA A 185 4.70 3.43 -17.77
N GLU A 186 3.46 2.93 -17.62
CA GLU A 186 2.43 2.94 -18.65
C GLU A 186 1.74 4.31 -18.77
N TYR A 187 1.51 4.99 -17.64
CA TYR A 187 0.78 6.27 -17.62
C TYR A 187 1.65 7.46 -18.03
N PHE A 188 2.86 7.58 -17.52
CA PHE A 188 3.70 8.76 -17.77
C PHE A 188 4.14 8.99 -19.22
N PRO A 189 4.30 7.98 -20.10
CA PRO A 189 4.59 8.22 -21.52
C PRO A 189 3.56 9.08 -22.23
N GLU A 190 2.28 8.98 -21.84
CA GLU A 190 1.20 9.81 -22.42
C GLU A 190 1.39 11.30 -22.10
N LEU A 191 2.00 11.62 -20.95
CA LEU A 191 2.23 12.99 -20.51
C LEU A 191 3.60 13.55 -20.92
N THR A 192 4.65 12.72 -20.82
CA THR A 192 6.05 13.17 -20.92
C THR A 192 6.72 12.80 -22.25
N LYS A 193 6.13 11.90 -23.01
CA LYS A 193 6.71 11.29 -24.23
C LYS A 193 8.00 10.49 -23.98
N ILE A 194 8.33 10.21 -22.70
CA ILE A 194 9.49 9.40 -22.33
C ILE A 194 9.14 7.92 -22.54
N PRO A 195 9.99 7.11 -23.19
CA PRO A 195 9.72 5.70 -23.42
C PRO A 195 9.56 4.91 -22.12
N TYR A 196 8.65 3.92 -22.13
CA TYR A 196 8.36 3.02 -21.00
C TYR A 196 9.62 2.50 -20.28
N LYS A 197 10.57 1.95 -21.05
CA LYS A 197 11.80 1.37 -20.49
C LYS A 197 12.64 2.37 -19.71
N ILE A 198 12.73 3.61 -20.19
CA ILE A 198 13.48 4.67 -19.49
C ILE A 198 12.79 5.01 -18.18
N LEU A 199 11.47 5.13 -18.19
CA LEU A 199 10.69 5.38 -16.96
C LEU A 199 10.85 4.26 -15.93
N VAL A 200 10.85 2.99 -16.35
CA VAL A 200 11.13 1.86 -15.44
C VAL A 200 12.48 2.04 -14.75
N PHE A 201 13.55 2.34 -15.50
CA PHE A 201 14.89 2.54 -14.92
C PHE A 201 14.95 3.75 -14.00
N VAL A 202 14.31 4.85 -14.34
CA VAL A 202 14.27 6.08 -13.51
C VAL A 202 13.52 5.83 -12.20
N LEU A 203 12.33 5.23 -12.27
CA LEU A 203 11.51 4.96 -11.09
C LEU A 203 12.19 3.97 -10.14
N ILE A 204 12.75 2.89 -10.68
CA ILE A 204 13.45 1.88 -9.87
C ILE A 204 14.75 2.43 -9.31
N GLY A 205 15.54 3.17 -10.11
CA GLY A 205 16.76 3.82 -9.62
C GLY A 205 16.50 4.78 -8.46
N PHE A 206 15.45 5.60 -8.58
CA PHE A 206 15.01 6.49 -7.50
C PHE A 206 14.58 5.69 -6.26
N SER A 207 13.75 4.65 -6.43
CA SER A 207 13.31 3.78 -5.35
C SER A 207 14.46 3.06 -4.66
N PHE A 208 15.47 2.61 -5.43
CA PHE A 208 16.67 1.99 -4.89
C PHE A 208 17.46 2.95 -3.99
N ILE A 209 17.67 4.20 -4.42
CA ILE A 209 18.36 5.20 -3.61
C ILE A 209 17.62 5.45 -2.31
N ILE A 210 16.31 5.68 -2.38
CA ILE A 210 15.48 6.00 -1.21
C ILE A 210 15.38 4.80 -0.26
N SER A 211 15.27 3.58 -0.75
CA SER A 211 15.14 2.38 0.09
C SER A 211 16.34 2.17 1.03
N ASN A 212 17.51 2.65 0.63
CA ASN A 212 18.72 2.56 1.46
C ASN A 212 18.74 3.50 2.68
N LEU A 213 17.76 4.40 2.81
CA LEU A 213 17.56 5.22 4.02
C LEU A 213 17.09 4.39 5.23
N GLY A 214 16.51 3.22 4.98
CA GLY A 214 15.90 2.35 5.98
C GLY A 214 14.47 2.75 6.35
N LEU A 215 13.69 1.77 6.84
CA LEU A 215 12.24 1.89 7.04
C LEU A 215 11.84 3.06 7.95
N THR A 216 12.51 3.24 9.07
CA THR A 216 12.17 4.30 10.04
C THR A 216 12.32 5.70 9.44
N LYS A 217 13.40 5.94 8.67
CA LYS A 217 13.60 7.22 7.98
C LYS A 217 12.62 7.40 6.82
N LEU A 218 12.30 6.31 6.10
CA LEU A 218 11.28 6.33 5.05
C LEU A 218 9.92 6.76 5.60
N ILE A 219 9.49 6.22 6.72
CA ILE A 219 8.25 6.62 7.38
C ILE A 219 8.29 8.10 7.74
N ALA A 220 9.39 8.56 8.35
CA ALA A 220 9.53 9.96 8.76
C ALA A 220 9.48 10.95 7.58
N VAL A 221 10.01 10.57 6.41
CA VAL A 221 9.94 11.41 5.18
C VAL A 221 8.59 11.28 4.51
N SER A 222 7.96 10.11 4.56
CA SER A 222 6.67 9.88 3.90
C SER A 222 5.51 10.64 4.55
N VAL A 223 5.48 10.78 5.88
CA VAL A 223 4.39 11.42 6.60
C VAL A 223 4.15 12.88 6.15
N PRO A 224 5.15 13.78 6.08
CA PRO A 224 4.94 15.13 5.58
C PRO A 224 4.48 15.17 4.12
N VAL A 225 5.03 14.29 3.27
CA VAL A 225 4.63 14.19 1.85
C VAL A 225 3.17 13.75 1.72
N LEU A 226 2.76 12.74 2.48
CA LEU A 226 1.38 12.28 2.51
C LEU A 226 0.44 13.39 3.00
N SER A 227 0.81 14.08 4.09
CA SER A 227 0.03 15.21 4.63
C SER A 227 -0.22 16.32 3.59
N ALA A 228 0.75 16.57 2.70
CA ALA A 228 0.62 17.55 1.64
C ALA A 228 -0.23 17.04 0.45
N ILE A 229 -0.13 15.76 0.10
CA ILE A 229 -0.80 15.20 -1.09
C ILE A 229 -2.26 14.81 -0.80
N TYR A 230 -2.58 14.41 0.43
CA TYR A 230 -3.93 13.94 0.77
C TYR A 230 -5.04 14.97 0.58
N PRO A 231 -4.93 16.22 1.05
CA PRO A 231 -6.00 17.21 0.86
C PRO A 231 -6.39 17.42 -0.61
N PRO A 232 -5.46 17.67 -1.55
CA PRO A 232 -5.80 17.77 -2.96
C PRO A 232 -6.35 16.46 -3.55
N ALA A 233 -5.85 15.29 -3.13
CA ALA A 233 -6.37 14.01 -3.59
C ALA A 233 -7.84 13.80 -3.18
N ILE A 234 -8.20 14.09 -1.93
CA ILE A 234 -9.58 14.00 -1.44
C ILE A 234 -10.48 14.98 -2.20
N VAL A 235 -10.02 16.22 -2.42
CA VAL A 235 -10.76 17.20 -3.20
C VAL A 235 -11.06 16.71 -4.60
N VAL A 236 -10.08 16.12 -5.29
CA VAL A 236 -10.28 15.53 -6.63
C VAL A 236 -11.30 14.39 -6.58
N ILE A 237 -11.21 13.50 -5.58
CA ILE A 237 -12.16 12.40 -5.41
C ILE A 237 -13.58 12.95 -5.21
N LEU A 238 -13.78 13.88 -4.29
CA LEU A 238 -15.08 14.49 -4.02
C LEU A 238 -15.65 15.20 -5.25
N LEU A 239 -14.83 16.00 -5.93
CA LEU A 239 -15.25 16.70 -7.15
C LEU A 239 -15.60 15.74 -8.29
N SER A 240 -15.00 14.55 -8.33
CA SER A 240 -15.30 13.55 -9.35
C SER A 240 -16.76 13.06 -9.30
N PHE A 241 -17.37 13.01 -8.12
CA PHE A 241 -18.80 12.67 -7.98
C PHE A 241 -19.72 13.75 -8.57
N PHE A 242 -19.27 15.00 -8.56
CA PHE A 242 -20.01 16.15 -9.07
C PHE A 242 -19.62 16.54 -10.50
N TRP A 243 -18.76 15.76 -11.17
CA TRP A 243 -18.24 16.05 -12.50
C TRP A 243 -19.32 16.40 -13.53
N LYS A 244 -20.47 15.73 -13.45
CA LYS A 244 -21.60 15.94 -14.35
C LYS A 244 -22.30 17.29 -14.18
N PHE A 245 -22.12 17.95 -13.04
CA PHE A 245 -22.74 19.25 -12.75
C PHE A 245 -21.91 20.43 -13.25
N PHE A 246 -20.66 20.19 -13.67
CA PHE A 246 -19.76 21.24 -14.13
C PHE A 246 -19.75 21.30 -15.68
N ASN A 247 -20.09 22.47 -16.24
CA ASN A 247 -19.98 22.71 -17.68
C ASN A 247 -18.53 22.64 -18.20
N ARG A 248 -17.57 23.03 -17.36
CA ARG A 248 -16.12 22.97 -17.62
C ARG A 248 -15.38 22.44 -16.39
N PRO A 249 -15.37 21.13 -16.17
CA PRO A 249 -14.84 20.54 -14.93
C PRO A 249 -13.37 20.86 -14.68
N THR A 250 -12.53 20.94 -15.72
CA THR A 250 -11.10 21.30 -15.57
C THR A 250 -10.88 22.69 -14.98
N HIS A 251 -11.73 23.66 -15.30
CA HIS A 251 -11.63 25.02 -14.76
C HIS A 251 -12.05 25.13 -13.29
N VAL A 252 -12.76 24.14 -12.76
CA VAL A 252 -13.15 24.08 -11.34
C VAL A 252 -12.17 23.20 -10.55
N VAL A 253 -11.85 22.03 -11.07
CA VAL A 253 -11.01 21.05 -10.39
C VAL A 253 -9.59 21.57 -10.18
N ALA A 254 -8.98 22.15 -11.22
CA ALA A 254 -7.59 22.61 -11.13
C ALA A 254 -7.36 23.70 -10.06
N PRO A 255 -8.11 24.82 -10.00
CA PRO A 255 -7.90 25.85 -8.98
C PRO A 255 -8.27 25.37 -7.56
N VAL A 256 -9.35 24.58 -7.41
CA VAL A 256 -9.75 24.07 -6.09
C VAL A 256 -8.71 23.06 -5.55
N THR A 257 -8.16 22.22 -6.41
CA THR A 257 -7.07 21.31 -6.04
C THR A 257 -5.79 22.08 -5.69
N ALA A 258 -5.47 23.15 -6.43
CA ALA A 258 -4.32 24.00 -6.13
C ALA A 258 -4.46 24.70 -4.77
N ILE A 259 -5.66 25.18 -4.42
CA ILE A 259 -5.93 25.79 -3.11
C ILE A 259 -5.82 24.74 -1.98
N ALA A 260 -6.23 23.50 -2.22
CA ALA A 260 -6.13 22.43 -1.22
C ALA A 260 -4.69 21.95 -0.98
N PHE A 261 -3.74 22.37 -1.82
CA PHE A 261 -2.31 22.05 -1.68
C PHE A 261 -1.56 23.06 -0.78
N VAL A 262 -2.16 24.19 -0.49
CA VAL A 262 -1.60 25.27 0.37
C VAL A 262 -2.06 25.09 1.82
#